data_54d252abfcd88fb9575b0c5c1b9396a5
#
_entry.id   54d252abfcd88fb9575b0c5c1b9396a5
#
_cell.length_a   1.000
_cell.length_b   1.000
_cell.length_c   1.000
_cell.angle_alpha   90.00
_cell.angle_beta   90.00
_cell.angle_gamma   90.00
#
_symmetry.space_group_name_H-M   'P 1'
#
loop_
_entity.id
_entity.type
_entity.pdbx_description
1 polymer ?
#
loop_
_entity_poly.entity_id
_entity_poly.type
_entity_poly.pdbx_seq_one_letter_code
_entity_poly.pdbx_strand_id
1 'polypeptide(L)'
;MDWPTWRDGVFSLRTFCAAILAAWISLQLNLSSPGTAMLTVYIVSQPLTGMMLSKSVYRVLGTAAGVLASVTFVALFAQARELFVLASALWFGCCIYVSVMLRDAPGAYAPLLAGYTAAIIGFPSITAPLTVFDIASNRCVEILLAISCAGVLSAVVLPRPVGPVLLGRIEALLAATAKWAVCILRHEGTDEPPQADRARLIADAVALEALRAHAVFDTRAIRLANDVVRQLQGRLFTYLAVLVSMQERGRLLRFRDPARWQAIRPVFEAVARITDRSLGSDQPDDDESIGAARRLIDTMQPTLEELRQSQTAMIVRIL
;
A
#
# COMPACT_ATOMS: atom_id res chain seq x y z
N MET A 1 9.07 -2.99 20.66
CA MET A 1 9.71 -4.12 19.95
C MET A 1 8.89 -5.34 20.30
N ASP A 2 8.00 -5.76 19.38
CA ASP A 2 7.16 -6.94 19.61
C ASP A 2 7.99 -8.18 19.34
N TRP A 3 7.89 -9.16 20.26
CA TRP A 3 8.60 -10.42 20.11
C TRP A 3 8.08 -11.18 18.87
N PRO A 4 8.97 -11.85 18.11
CA PRO A 4 8.55 -12.61 16.95
C PRO A 4 7.52 -13.66 17.35
N THR A 5 6.40 -13.67 16.63
CA THR A 5 5.32 -14.65 16.86
C THR A 5 5.73 -16.01 16.30
N TRP A 6 5.12 -17.09 16.79
CA TRP A 6 5.34 -18.44 16.23
C TRP A 6 5.08 -18.49 14.71
N ARG A 7 4.22 -17.60 14.22
CA ARG A 7 3.89 -17.47 12.79
C ARG A 7 5.03 -16.91 11.96
N ASP A 8 5.86 -16.05 12.55
CA ASP A 8 7.05 -15.51 11.88
C ASP A 8 8.13 -16.58 11.79
N GLY A 9 8.21 -17.46 12.81
CA GLY A 9 9.05 -18.65 12.77
C GLY A 9 8.65 -19.62 11.65
N VAL A 10 7.34 -19.89 11.50
CA VAL A 10 6.84 -20.74 10.40
C VAL A 10 7.10 -20.12 9.03
N PHE A 11 6.94 -18.79 8.89
CA PHE A 11 7.27 -18.08 7.65
C PHE A 11 8.76 -18.24 7.30
N SER A 12 9.66 -18.06 8.27
CA SER A 12 11.11 -18.21 8.08
C SER A 12 11.48 -19.64 7.69
N LEU A 13 10.94 -20.63 8.40
CA LEU A 13 11.18 -22.04 8.11
C LEU A 13 10.67 -22.43 6.70
N ARG A 14 9.47 -22.01 6.34
CA ARG A 14 8.89 -22.23 5.01
C ARG A 14 9.76 -21.64 3.91
N THR A 15 10.20 -20.39 4.08
CA THR A 15 11.07 -19.71 3.11
C THR A 15 12.40 -20.41 2.97
N PHE A 16 12.98 -20.85 4.07
CA PHE A 16 14.23 -21.63 4.09
C PHE A 16 14.08 -22.97 3.35
N CYS A 17 13.02 -23.73 3.64
CA CYS A 17 12.75 -24.98 2.92
C CYS A 17 12.54 -24.77 1.41
N ALA A 18 11.82 -23.69 1.03
CA ALA A 18 11.63 -23.33 -0.38
C ALA A 18 12.96 -23.00 -1.07
N ALA A 19 13.85 -22.28 -0.39
CA ALA A 19 15.16 -21.91 -0.92
C ALA A 19 16.06 -23.14 -1.12
N ILE A 20 16.09 -24.05 -0.16
CA ILE A 20 16.85 -25.33 -0.29
C ILE A 20 16.27 -26.18 -1.40
N LEU A 21 14.94 -26.31 -1.49
CA LEU A 21 14.28 -27.09 -2.54
C LEU A 21 14.61 -26.51 -3.94
N ALA A 22 14.53 -25.19 -4.10
CA ALA A 22 14.88 -24.53 -5.35
C ALA A 22 16.35 -24.73 -5.73
N ALA A 23 17.28 -24.62 -4.75
CA ALA A 23 18.69 -24.86 -4.97
C ALA A 23 18.96 -26.33 -5.34
N TRP A 24 18.33 -27.28 -4.65
CA TRP A 24 18.50 -28.71 -4.93
C TRP A 24 18.01 -29.09 -6.32
N ILE A 25 16.81 -28.62 -6.72
CA ILE A 25 16.29 -28.88 -8.08
C ILE A 25 17.19 -28.20 -9.13
N SER A 26 17.67 -26.99 -8.88
CA SER A 26 18.59 -26.28 -9.76
C SER A 26 19.88 -27.07 -10.00
N LEU A 27 20.42 -27.68 -8.94
CA LEU A 27 21.60 -28.59 -9.05
C LEU A 27 21.30 -29.85 -9.85
N GLN A 28 20.15 -30.48 -9.66
CA GLN A 28 19.75 -31.68 -10.41
C GLN A 28 19.55 -31.38 -11.89
N LEU A 29 19.10 -30.19 -12.23
CA LEU A 29 18.93 -29.71 -13.61
C LEU A 29 20.23 -29.16 -14.23
N ASN A 30 21.35 -29.20 -13.51
CA ASN A 30 22.65 -28.64 -13.92
C ASN A 30 22.55 -27.18 -14.38
N LEU A 31 21.72 -26.37 -13.70
CA LEU A 31 21.62 -24.95 -14.01
C LEU A 31 22.89 -24.21 -13.56
N SER A 32 23.24 -23.14 -14.29
CA SER A 32 24.53 -22.45 -14.12
C SER A 32 24.68 -21.73 -12.78
N SER A 33 23.57 -21.34 -12.12
CA SER A 33 23.61 -20.52 -10.91
C SER A 33 22.57 -20.91 -9.86
N PRO A 34 22.72 -22.06 -9.16
CA PRO A 34 21.77 -22.49 -8.11
C PRO A 34 21.56 -21.44 -7.00
N GLY A 35 22.59 -20.66 -6.68
CA GLY A 35 22.53 -19.55 -5.75
C GLY A 35 21.55 -18.45 -6.17
N THR A 36 21.36 -18.24 -7.46
CA THR A 36 20.37 -17.31 -7.99
C THR A 36 18.93 -17.78 -7.73
N ALA A 37 18.66 -19.07 -7.90
CA ALA A 37 17.36 -19.64 -7.58
C ALA A 37 17.05 -19.46 -6.08
N MET A 38 18.01 -19.80 -5.21
CA MET A 38 17.90 -19.61 -3.77
C MET A 38 17.65 -18.15 -3.38
N LEU A 39 18.44 -17.22 -3.91
CA LEU A 39 18.29 -15.78 -3.65
C LEU A 39 16.92 -15.26 -4.15
N THR A 40 16.45 -15.78 -5.29
CA THR A 40 15.14 -15.42 -5.84
C THR A 40 14.01 -15.81 -4.91
N VAL A 41 14.07 -17.00 -4.28
CA VAL A 41 13.08 -17.43 -3.28
C VAL A 41 13.00 -16.40 -2.13
N TYR A 42 14.14 -16.00 -1.55
CA TYR A 42 14.16 -15.02 -0.46
C TYR A 42 13.59 -13.66 -0.89
N ILE A 43 13.91 -13.21 -2.09
CA ILE A 43 13.42 -11.92 -2.60
C ILE A 43 11.91 -11.95 -2.84
N VAL A 44 11.36 -13.05 -3.35
CA VAL A 44 9.93 -13.18 -3.71
C VAL A 44 9.07 -13.51 -2.50
N SER A 45 9.62 -14.23 -1.52
CA SER A 45 8.88 -14.63 -0.33
C SER A 45 8.34 -13.43 0.44
N GLN A 46 7.04 -13.44 0.68
CA GLN A 46 6.31 -12.42 1.43
C GLN A 46 5.37 -13.10 2.44
N PRO A 47 5.06 -12.44 3.58
CA PRO A 47 4.15 -13.00 4.58
C PRO A 47 2.73 -13.24 4.06
N LEU A 48 2.27 -12.39 3.13
CA LEU A 48 0.92 -12.44 2.55
C LEU A 48 0.96 -12.99 1.11
N THR A 49 0.05 -13.90 0.78
CA THR A 49 0.01 -14.60 -0.51
C THR A 49 -0.14 -13.63 -1.70
N GLY A 50 -1.03 -12.64 -1.61
CA GLY A 50 -1.22 -11.66 -2.68
C GLY A 50 0.00 -10.76 -2.91
N MET A 51 0.75 -10.41 -1.86
CA MET A 51 2.01 -9.66 -1.98
C MET A 51 3.09 -10.49 -2.69
N MET A 52 3.20 -11.77 -2.32
CA MET A 52 4.13 -12.71 -2.96
C MET A 52 3.80 -12.88 -4.44
N LEU A 53 2.52 -13.11 -4.79
CA LEU A 53 2.08 -13.30 -6.16
C LEU A 53 2.31 -12.05 -7.02
N SER A 54 1.95 -10.87 -6.50
CA SER A 54 2.24 -9.58 -7.12
C SER A 54 3.72 -9.44 -7.46
N LYS A 55 4.59 -9.68 -6.48
CA LYS A 55 6.04 -9.57 -6.64
C LYS A 55 6.60 -10.60 -7.64
N SER A 56 6.01 -11.81 -7.65
CA SER A 56 6.36 -12.88 -8.61
C SER A 56 6.05 -12.48 -10.05
N VAL A 57 4.85 -11.94 -10.29
CA VAL A 57 4.43 -11.48 -11.62
C VAL A 57 5.36 -10.38 -12.13
N TYR A 58 5.60 -9.35 -11.32
CA TYR A 58 6.51 -8.26 -11.71
C TYR A 58 7.96 -8.73 -11.87
N ARG A 59 8.39 -9.77 -11.14
CA ARG A 59 9.70 -10.37 -11.33
C ARG A 59 9.81 -11.07 -12.68
N VAL A 60 8.81 -11.83 -13.09
CA VAL A 60 8.78 -12.47 -14.41
C VAL A 60 8.81 -11.43 -15.52
N LEU A 61 7.93 -10.41 -15.45
CA LEU A 61 7.86 -9.34 -16.44
C LEU A 61 9.16 -8.54 -16.54
N GLY A 62 9.74 -8.15 -15.42
CA GLY A 62 11.00 -7.42 -15.40
C GLY A 62 12.16 -8.25 -15.93
N THR A 63 12.22 -9.53 -15.57
CA THR A 63 13.25 -10.44 -16.12
C THR A 63 13.11 -10.61 -17.62
N ALA A 64 11.90 -10.85 -18.12
CA ALA A 64 11.64 -10.99 -19.55
C ALA A 64 12.07 -9.72 -20.34
N ALA A 65 11.73 -8.55 -19.84
CA ALA A 65 12.13 -7.27 -20.44
C ALA A 65 13.68 -7.10 -20.41
N GLY A 66 14.32 -7.45 -19.31
CA GLY A 66 15.78 -7.38 -19.17
C GLY A 66 16.52 -8.37 -20.08
N VAL A 67 16.01 -9.60 -20.20
CA VAL A 67 16.52 -10.61 -21.13
C VAL A 67 16.44 -10.12 -22.56
N LEU A 68 15.25 -9.62 -22.97
CA LEU A 68 15.05 -9.11 -24.33
C LEU A 68 16.01 -7.96 -24.64
N ALA A 69 16.15 -7.00 -23.72
CA ALA A 69 17.07 -5.88 -23.87
C ALA A 69 18.53 -6.36 -23.98
N SER A 70 18.94 -7.29 -23.11
CA SER A 70 20.31 -7.82 -23.12
C SER A 70 20.65 -8.54 -24.44
N VAL A 71 19.78 -9.46 -24.88
CA VAL A 71 19.97 -10.18 -26.14
C VAL A 71 20.06 -9.21 -27.31
N THR A 72 19.18 -8.20 -27.35
CA THR A 72 19.18 -7.16 -28.39
C THR A 72 20.47 -6.35 -28.38
N PHE A 73 20.95 -5.91 -27.21
CA PHE A 73 22.16 -5.12 -27.12
C PHE A 73 23.41 -5.92 -27.48
N VAL A 74 23.50 -7.17 -27.05
CA VAL A 74 24.62 -8.05 -27.45
C VAL A 74 24.58 -8.31 -28.97
N ALA A 75 23.41 -8.57 -29.55
CA ALA A 75 23.27 -8.81 -30.98
C ALA A 75 23.68 -7.59 -31.83
N LEU A 76 23.35 -6.36 -31.37
CA LEU A 76 23.65 -5.13 -32.12
C LEU A 76 25.06 -4.59 -31.88
N PHE A 77 25.58 -4.74 -30.66
CA PHE A 77 26.79 -4.02 -30.22
C PHE A 77 27.94 -4.93 -29.76
N ALA A 78 27.88 -6.23 -30.04
CA ALA A 78 28.93 -7.20 -29.62
C ALA A 78 30.33 -6.79 -30.06
N GLN A 79 30.44 -6.09 -31.21
CA GLN A 79 31.73 -5.67 -31.78
C GLN A 79 32.12 -4.24 -31.36
N ALA A 80 31.18 -3.46 -30.78
CA ALA A 80 31.39 -2.06 -30.39
C ALA A 80 31.12 -1.91 -28.88
N ARG A 81 32.12 -2.21 -28.05
CA ARG A 81 31.99 -2.27 -26.58
C ARG A 81 31.52 -0.94 -25.98
N GLU A 82 32.00 0.19 -26.53
CA GLU A 82 31.64 1.53 -26.08
C GLU A 82 30.13 1.79 -26.30
N LEU A 83 29.60 1.39 -27.45
CA LEU A 83 28.17 1.54 -27.77
C LEU A 83 27.33 0.61 -26.92
N PHE A 84 27.81 -0.60 -26.63
CA PHE A 84 27.13 -1.52 -25.71
C PHE A 84 27.02 -0.91 -24.31
N VAL A 85 28.09 -0.36 -23.77
CA VAL A 85 28.10 0.29 -22.44
C VAL A 85 27.16 1.48 -22.43
N LEU A 86 27.19 2.33 -23.47
CA LEU A 86 26.30 3.49 -23.59
C LEU A 86 24.82 3.07 -23.66
N ALA A 87 24.49 2.08 -24.50
CA ALA A 87 23.13 1.55 -24.62
C ALA A 87 22.62 0.95 -23.30
N SER A 88 23.49 0.18 -22.62
CA SER A 88 23.16 -0.42 -21.31
C SER A 88 22.97 0.66 -20.23
N ALA A 89 23.78 1.71 -20.21
CA ALA A 89 23.64 2.82 -19.27
C ALA A 89 22.35 3.62 -19.50
N LEU A 90 22.01 3.91 -20.75
CA LEU A 90 20.75 4.56 -21.11
C LEU A 90 19.52 3.71 -20.73
N TRP A 91 19.58 2.41 -21.03
CA TRP A 91 18.53 1.47 -20.62
C TRP A 91 18.35 1.44 -19.12
N PHE A 92 19.43 1.33 -18.36
CA PHE A 92 19.38 1.30 -16.91
C PHE A 92 18.84 2.61 -16.33
N GLY A 93 19.29 3.76 -16.86
CA GLY A 93 18.76 5.08 -16.50
C GLY A 93 17.27 5.21 -16.77
N CYS A 94 16.80 4.75 -17.94
CA CYS A 94 15.39 4.75 -18.29
C CYS A 94 14.59 3.84 -17.33
N CYS A 95 15.09 2.64 -17.03
CA CYS A 95 14.45 1.72 -16.09
C CYS A 95 14.35 2.31 -14.67
N ILE A 96 15.40 2.97 -14.18
CA ILE A 96 15.36 3.66 -12.88
C ILE A 96 14.34 4.80 -12.91
N TYR A 97 14.35 5.62 -13.97
CA TYR A 97 13.40 6.72 -14.10
C TYR A 97 11.95 6.23 -14.03
N VAL A 98 11.59 5.18 -14.80
CA VAL A 98 10.25 4.59 -14.79
C VAL A 98 9.94 3.98 -13.41
N SER A 99 10.90 3.32 -12.76
CA SER A 99 10.72 2.76 -11.41
C SER A 99 10.42 3.85 -10.39
N VAL A 100 11.11 4.99 -10.46
CA VAL A 100 10.86 6.13 -9.56
C VAL A 100 9.49 6.77 -9.83
N MET A 101 9.07 6.87 -11.09
CA MET A 101 7.73 7.35 -11.45
C MET A 101 6.61 6.45 -10.90
N LEU A 102 6.86 5.15 -10.83
CA LEU A 102 5.91 4.14 -10.34
C LEU A 102 6.13 3.77 -8.86
N ARG A 103 6.93 4.52 -8.11
CA ARG A 103 7.40 4.12 -6.77
C ARG A 103 6.31 3.74 -5.78
N ASP A 104 5.12 4.32 -5.92
CA ASP A 104 3.97 4.07 -5.05
C ASP A 104 3.11 2.87 -5.51
N ALA A 105 3.46 2.27 -6.66
CA ALA A 105 2.79 1.11 -7.21
C ALA A 105 3.64 -0.16 -7.09
N PRO A 106 3.03 -1.35 -6.90
CA PRO A 106 3.76 -2.62 -6.90
C PRO A 106 4.55 -2.87 -8.19
N GLY A 107 4.13 -2.23 -9.28
CA GLY A 107 4.77 -2.31 -10.60
C GLY A 107 6.15 -1.66 -10.69
N ALA A 108 6.54 -0.79 -9.75
CA ALA A 108 7.85 -0.14 -9.72
C ALA A 108 9.03 -1.14 -9.70
N TYR A 109 8.79 -2.33 -9.18
CA TYR A 109 9.78 -3.39 -9.10
C TYR A 109 10.18 -3.96 -10.47
N ALA A 110 9.28 -4.01 -11.45
CA ALA A 110 9.55 -4.61 -12.76
C ALA A 110 10.59 -3.84 -13.59
N PRO A 111 10.51 -2.51 -13.77
CA PRO A 111 11.53 -1.75 -14.49
C PRO A 111 12.91 -1.83 -13.83
N LEU A 112 12.98 -1.71 -12.50
CA LEU A 112 14.24 -1.85 -11.77
C LEU A 112 14.91 -3.19 -12.06
N LEU A 113 14.11 -4.25 -12.08
CA LEU A 113 14.55 -5.60 -12.35
C LEU A 113 14.98 -5.77 -13.82
N ALA A 114 14.28 -5.15 -14.77
CA ALA A 114 14.64 -5.17 -16.18
C ALA A 114 16.01 -4.53 -16.43
N GLY A 115 16.28 -3.40 -15.76
CA GLY A 115 17.60 -2.74 -15.85
C GLY A 115 18.71 -3.63 -15.36
N TYR A 116 18.60 -4.11 -14.12
CA TYR A 116 19.69 -4.91 -13.53
C TYR A 116 19.85 -6.29 -14.20
N THR A 117 18.76 -6.92 -14.67
CA THR A 117 18.83 -8.20 -15.38
C THR A 117 19.55 -8.06 -16.72
N ALA A 118 19.29 -6.99 -17.46
CA ALA A 118 20.02 -6.70 -18.70
C ALA A 118 21.53 -6.56 -18.47
N ALA A 119 21.95 -5.94 -17.37
CA ALA A 119 23.36 -5.81 -17.02
C ALA A 119 23.99 -7.17 -16.65
N ILE A 120 23.31 -7.97 -15.80
CA ILE A 120 23.84 -9.28 -15.36
C ILE A 120 24.02 -10.26 -16.52
N ILE A 121 23.14 -10.22 -17.52
CA ILE A 121 23.25 -11.10 -18.70
C ILE A 121 24.18 -10.48 -19.72
N GLY A 122 24.07 -9.20 -19.97
CA GLY A 122 24.79 -8.53 -21.06
C GLY A 122 26.30 -8.40 -20.84
N PHE A 123 26.74 -7.96 -19.65
CA PHE A 123 28.17 -7.77 -19.41
C PHE A 123 29.02 -9.02 -19.54
N PRO A 124 28.67 -10.18 -18.99
CA PRO A 124 29.42 -11.43 -19.25
C PRO A 124 29.39 -11.85 -20.72
N SER A 125 28.30 -11.53 -21.44
CA SER A 125 28.15 -11.91 -22.84
C SER A 125 28.98 -11.07 -23.83
N ILE A 126 29.56 -9.94 -23.42
CA ILE A 126 30.44 -9.14 -24.29
C ILE A 126 31.67 -9.92 -24.73
N THR A 127 32.23 -10.75 -23.83
CA THR A 127 33.42 -11.54 -24.12
C THR A 127 33.12 -12.83 -24.87
N ALA A 128 31.87 -13.31 -24.78
CA ALA A 128 31.40 -14.53 -25.43
C ALA A 128 29.97 -14.36 -25.97
N PRO A 129 29.77 -13.59 -27.07
CA PRO A 129 28.41 -13.21 -27.54
C PRO A 129 27.50 -14.40 -27.85
N LEU A 130 28.05 -15.52 -28.28
CA LEU A 130 27.30 -16.74 -28.61
C LEU A 130 26.62 -17.37 -27.39
N THR A 131 27.11 -17.10 -26.19
CA THR A 131 26.55 -17.67 -24.94
C THR A 131 25.39 -16.85 -24.35
N VAL A 132 25.06 -15.71 -24.93
CA VAL A 132 24.00 -14.79 -24.37
C VAL A 132 22.68 -15.52 -24.24
N PHE A 133 22.29 -16.33 -25.20
CA PHE A 133 21.04 -17.07 -25.19
C PHE A 133 20.99 -18.11 -24.08
N ASP A 134 22.10 -18.85 -23.89
CA ASP A 134 22.23 -19.87 -22.84
C ASP A 134 22.17 -19.21 -21.43
N ILE A 135 22.87 -18.10 -21.25
CA ILE A 135 22.85 -17.33 -19.99
C ILE A 135 21.44 -16.82 -19.72
N ALA A 136 20.78 -16.26 -20.72
CA ALA A 136 19.44 -15.70 -20.63
C ALA A 136 18.39 -16.78 -20.33
N SER A 137 18.44 -17.92 -21.02
CA SER A 137 17.50 -19.04 -20.81
C SER A 137 17.67 -19.67 -19.43
N ASN A 138 18.90 -19.93 -19.01
CA ASN A 138 19.21 -20.43 -17.67
C ASN A 138 18.66 -19.49 -16.60
N ARG A 139 18.83 -18.17 -16.77
CA ARG A 139 18.31 -17.17 -15.85
C ARG A 139 16.79 -17.19 -15.75
N CYS A 140 16.09 -17.34 -16.87
CA CYS A 140 14.63 -17.48 -16.89
C CYS A 140 14.18 -18.73 -16.14
N VAL A 141 14.80 -19.86 -16.42
CA VAL A 141 14.46 -21.16 -15.77
C VAL A 141 14.70 -21.10 -14.27
N GLU A 142 15.84 -20.56 -13.81
CA GLU A 142 16.17 -20.40 -12.40
C GLU A 142 15.12 -19.54 -11.66
N ILE A 143 14.70 -18.44 -12.27
CA ILE A 143 13.71 -17.53 -11.67
C ILE A 143 12.32 -18.18 -11.63
N LEU A 144 11.89 -18.83 -12.72
CA LEU A 144 10.61 -19.54 -12.75
C LEU A 144 10.58 -20.70 -11.76
N LEU A 145 11.66 -21.47 -11.66
CA LEU A 145 11.82 -22.53 -10.67
C LEU A 145 11.68 -22.00 -9.25
N ALA A 146 12.41 -20.94 -8.93
CA ALA A 146 12.37 -20.31 -7.62
C ALA A 146 10.98 -19.79 -7.24
N ILE A 147 10.29 -19.13 -8.18
CA ILE A 147 8.91 -18.64 -7.99
C ILE A 147 7.96 -19.82 -7.77
N SER A 148 8.11 -20.91 -8.53
CA SER A 148 7.28 -22.10 -8.39
C SER A 148 7.48 -22.77 -7.04
N CYS A 149 8.73 -22.97 -6.59
CA CYS A 149 9.05 -23.54 -5.28
C CYS A 149 8.47 -22.68 -4.15
N ALA A 150 8.68 -21.35 -4.20
CA ALA A 150 8.15 -20.42 -3.22
C ALA A 150 6.61 -20.41 -3.22
N GLY A 151 5.98 -20.46 -4.41
CA GLY A 151 4.54 -20.49 -4.60
C GLY A 151 3.90 -21.73 -4.00
N VAL A 152 4.43 -22.91 -4.35
CA VAL A 152 3.92 -24.19 -3.85
C VAL A 152 4.02 -24.26 -2.32
N LEU A 153 5.18 -23.95 -1.74
CA LEU A 153 5.33 -23.97 -0.29
C LEU A 153 4.45 -22.92 0.39
N SER A 154 4.26 -21.76 -0.23
CA SER A 154 3.34 -20.74 0.31
C SER A 154 1.88 -21.15 0.26
N ALA A 155 1.47 -21.94 -0.73
CA ALA A 155 0.11 -22.45 -0.85
C ALA A 155 -0.18 -23.61 0.13
N VAL A 156 0.83 -24.45 0.39
CA VAL A 156 0.70 -25.65 1.23
C VAL A 156 0.86 -25.33 2.71
N VAL A 157 1.85 -24.48 3.07
CA VAL A 157 2.21 -24.20 4.46
C VAL A 157 1.57 -22.89 4.92
N LEU A 158 0.40 -22.98 5.58
CA LEU A 158 -0.33 -21.87 6.21
C LEU A 158 -0.51 -20.65 5.29
N PRO A 159 -1.29 -20.76 4.20
CA PRO A 159 -1.56 -19.63 3.32
C PRO A 159 -2.22 -18.47 4.09
N ARG A 160 -1.71 -17.25 3.86
CA ARG A 160 -2.26 -16.03 4.47
C ARG A 160 -2.81 -15.12 3.37
N PRO A 161 -4.10 -15.20 3.06
CA PRO A 161 -4.71 -14.29 2.09
C PRO A 161 -4.66 -12.84 2.60
N VAL A 162 -4.51 -11.89 1.67
CA VAL A 162 -4.49 -10.45 1.99
C VAL A 162 -5.85 -9.96 2.48
N GLY A 163 -6.94 -10.56 1.98
CA GLY A 163 -8.30 -10.09 2.22
C GLY A 163 -8.69 -9.93 3.67
N PRO A 164 -8.61 -10.97 4.51
CA PRO A 164 -8.94 -10.86 5.93
C PRO A 164 -8.07 -9.83 6.67
N VAL A 165 -6.80 -9.71 6.29
CA VAL A 165 -5.88 -8.70 6.87
C VAL A 165 -6.29 -7.30 6.47
N LEU A 166 -6.67 -7.11 5.20
CA LEU A 166 -7.14 -5.83 4.67
C LEU A 166 -8.44 -5.41 5.38
N LEU A 167 -9.42 -6.31 5.48
CA LEU A 167 -10.69 -6.04 6.17
C LEU A 167 -10.46 -5.70 7.64
N GLY A 168 -9.69 -6.48 8.38
CA GLY A 168 -9.39 -6.19 9.78
C GLY A 168 -8.67 -4.85 9.98
N ARG A 169 -7.81 -4.44 9.04
CA ARG A 169 -7.19 -3.10 9.09
C ARG A 169 -8.19 -1.98 8.78
N ILE A 170 -9.11 -2.20 7.83
CA ILE A 170 -10.19 -1.24 7.53
C ILE A 170 -11.08 -1.06 8.76
N GLU A 171 -11.52 -2.14 9.38
CA GLU A 171 -12.35 -2.10 10.59
C GLU A 171 -11.64 -1.38 11.74
N ALA A 172 -10.38 -1.71 12.00
CA ALA A 172 -9.59 -1.06 13.04
C ALA A 172 -9.41 0.44 12.76
N LEU A 173 -9.16 0.83 11.51
CA LEU A 173 -9.00 2.22 11.11
C LEU A 173 -10.31 3.00 11.21
N LEU A 174 -11.43 2.40 10.80
CA LEU A 174 -12.77 2.99 10.95
C LEU A 174 -13.11 3.20 12.43
N ALA A 175 -12.89 2.19 13.29
CA ALA A 175 -13.12 2.28 14.71
C ALA A 175 -12.25 3.36 15.38
N ALA A 176 -10.96 3.43 15.03
CA ALA A 176 -10.05 4.45 15.54
C ALA A 176 -10.44 5.87 15.09
N THR A 177 -10.84 6.02 13.82
CA THR A 177 -11.30 7.29 13.27
C THR A 177 -12.60 7.74 13.92
N ALA A 178 -13.54 6.82 14.16
CA ALA A 178 -14.79 7.14 14.83
C ALA A 178 -14.59 7.52 16.31
N LYS A 179 -13.69 6.82 17.03
CA LYS A 179 -13.29 7.22 18.40
C LYS A 179 -12.69 8.63 18.42
N TRP A 180 -11.84 8.94 17.45
CA TRP A 180 -11.26 10.28 17.34
C TRP A 180 -12.32 11.33 17.02
N ALA A 181 -13.30 11.02 16.15
CA ALA A 181 -14.43 11.89 15.88
C ALA A 181 -15.25 12.20 17.13
N VAL A 182 -15.59 11.18 17.94
CA VAL A 182 -16.32 11.35 19.21
C VAL A 182 -15.52 12.22 20.17
N CYS A 183 -14.22 12.02 20.28
CA CYS A 183 -13.35 12.83 21.13
C CYS A 183 -13.36 14.32 20.71
N ILE A 184 -13.26 14.61 19.39
CA ILE A 184 -13.34 15.97 18.86
C ILE A 184 -14.71 16.59 19.16
N LEU A 185 -15.79 15.84 18.94
CA LEU A 185 -17.16 16.31 19.06
C LEU A 185 -17.58 16.54 20.52
N ARG A 186 -17.19 15.67 21.44
CA ARG A 186 -17.47 15.81 22.88
C ARG A 186 -16.58 16.84 23.57
N HIS A 187 -15.46 17.19 22.96
CA HIS A 187 -14.45 18.05 23.59
C HIS A 187 -13.94 17.51 24.94
N GLU A 188 -13.89 16.20 25.08
CA GLU A 188 -13.31 15.51 26.22
C GLU A 188 -11.78 15.58 26.10
N GLY A 189 -11.22 16.67 26.59
CA GLY A 189 -9.80 16.84 26.74
C GLY A 189 -9.33 18.28 26.51
N THR A 190 -8.83 18.89 27.55
CA THR A 190 -7.94 20.06 27.49
C THR A 190 -6.60 19.73 26.83
N ASP A 191 -6.30 18.45 26.71
CA ASP A 191 -5.12 17.93 26.01
C ASP A 191 -5.52 17.46 24.60
N GLU A 192 -4.96 18.11 23.59
CA GLU A 192 -4.98 17.63 22.22
C GLU A 192 -4.63 16.14 22.21
N PRO A 193 -5.38 15.27 21.51
CA PRO A 193 -4.87 13.94 21.23
C PRO A 193 -3.48 14.14 20.65
N PRO A 194 -2.45 13.43 21.16
CA PRO A 194 -1.07 13.72 20.79
C PRO A 194 -0.98 13.78 19.27
N GLN A 195 -0.30 14.77 18.73
CA GLN A 195 -0.11 14.92 17.26
C GLN A 195 0.35 13.60 16.63
N ALA A 196 0.98 12.76 17.44
CA ALA A 196 1.36 11.41 17.11
C ALA A 196 0.19 10.51 16.72
N ASP A 197 -0.96 10.58 17.39
CA ASP A 197 -2.12 9.71 17.09
C ASP A 197 -2.78 10.10 15.78
N ARG A 198 -2.89 11.40 15.49
CA ARG A 198 -3.36 11.92 14.21
C ARG A 198 -2.44 11.53 13.05
N ALA A 199 -1.14 11.71 13.22
CA ALA A 199 -0.15 11.31 12.22
C ALA A 199 -0.19 9.80 11.96
N ARG A 200 -0.39 9.00 13.02
CA ARG A 200 -0.55 7.56 12.93
C ARG A 200 -1.77 7.14 12.14
N LEU A 201 -2.94 7.73 12.40
CA LEU A 201 -4.17 7.45 11.65
C LEU A 201 -4.02 7.75 10.16
N ILE A 202 -3.39 8.87 9.80
CA ILE A 202 -3.13 9.24 8.42
C ILE A 202 -2.15 8.24 7.79
N ALA A 203 -1.08 7.87 8.50
CA ALA A 203 -0.11 6.89 8.03
C ALA A 203 -0.75 5.51 7.81
N ASP A 204 -1.63 5.07 8.72
CA ASP A 204 -2.36 3.81 8.60
C ASP A 204 -3.32 3.82 7.39
N ALA A 205 -3.98 4.96 7.12
CA ALA A 205 -4.84 5.14 5.95
C ALA A 205 -4.03 5.08 4.63
N VAL A 206 -2.83 5.65 4.59
CA VAL A 206 -1.92 5.55 3.44
C VAL A 206 -1.38 4.13 3.28
N ALA A 207 -1.01 3.47 4.38
CA ALA A 207 -0.51 2.09 4.35
C ALA A 207 -1.57 1.09 3.85
N LEU A 208 -2.86 1.39 4.05
CA LEU A 208 -3.97 0.61 3.54
C LEU A 208 -3.99 0.59 2.01
N GLU A 209 -3.64 1.69 1.34
CA GLU A 209 -3.55 1.77 -0.12
C GLU A 209 -2.49 0.82 -0.68
N ALA A 210 -1.31 0.79 -0.06
CA ALA A 210 -0.25 -0.15 -0.45
C ALA A 210 -0.72 -1.61 -0.33
N LEU A 211 -1.43 -1.94 0.75
CA LEU A 211 -1.96 -3.29 0.96
C LEU A 211 -3.05 -3.64 -0.08
N ARG A 212 -3.94 -2.69 -0.39
CA ARG A 212 -5.00 -2.84 -1.40
C ARG A 212 -4.42 -3.13 -2.79
N ALA A 213 -3.35 -2.45 -3.17
CA ALA A 213 -2.70 -2.67 -4.47
C ALA A 213 -2.20 -4.12 -4.65
N HIS A 214 -1.84 -4.80 -3.57
CA HIS A 214 -1.48 -6.22 -3.59
C HIS A 214 -2.69 -7.17 -3.50
N ALA A 215 -3.81 -6.71 -2.95
CA ALA A 215 -5.02 -7.51 -2.80
C ALA A 215 -5.65 -7.90 -4.15
N VAL A 216 -5.39 -7.13 -5.21
CA VAL A 216 -5.84 -7.44 -6.58
C VAL A 216 -5.28 -8.78 -7.09
N PHE A 217 -4.13 -9.22 -6.57
CA PHE A 217 -3.48 -10.48 -6.91
C PHE A 217 -3.94 -11.66 -6.04
N ASP A 218 -4.83 -11.44 -5.08
CA ASP A 218 -5.33 -12.47 -4.17
C ASP A 218 -6.55 -13.22 -4.78
N THR A 219 -7.60 -13.41 -4.04
CA THR A 219 -8.79 -14.16 -4.46
C THR A 219 -9.68 -13.35 -5.42
N ARG A 220 -10.48 -14.08 -6.25
CA ARG A 220 -11.44 -13.46 -7.16
C ARG A 220 -12.45 -12.55 -6.44
N ALA A 221 -12.88 -12.95 -5.23
CA ALA A 221 -13.80 -12.17 -4.43
C ALA A 221 -13.25 -10.79 -4.06
N ILE A 222 -11.97 -10.71 -3.64
CA ILE A 222 -11.31 -9.46 -3.28
C ILE A 222 -11.09 -8.59 -4.52
N ARG A 223 -10.78 -9.20 -5.65
CA ARG A 223 -10.63 -8.50 -6.93
C ARG A 223 -11.92 -7.78 -7.34
N LEU A 224 -13.08 -8.43 -7.15
CA LEU A 224 -14.39 -7.84 -7.42
C LEU A 224 -14.75 -6.74 -6.40
N ALA A 225 -14.32 -6.87 -5.15
CA ALA A 225 -14.56 -5.88 -4.11
C ALA A 225 -13.59 -4.67 -4.15
N ASN A 226 -12.55 -4.70 -5.00
CA ASN A 226 -11.51 -3.68 -5.04
C ASN A 226 -12.04 -2.26 -5.27
N ASP A 227 -13.06 -2.09 -6.12
CA ASP A 227 -13.66 -0.79 -6.40
C ASP A 227 -14.45 -0.25 -5.20
N VAL A 228 -15.12 -1.13 -4.45
CA VAL A 228 -15.83 -0.77 -3.21
C VAL A 228 -14.82 -0.32 -2.16
N VAL A 229 -13.73 -1.06 -1.98
CA VAL A 229 -12.66 -0.71 -1.04
C VAL A 229 -12.03 0.62 -1.42
N ARG A 230 -11.78 0.88 -2.72
CA ARG A 230 -11.26 2.17 -3.21
C ARG A 230 -12.20 3.33 -2.90
N GLN A 231 -13.50 3.16 -3.12
CA GLN A 231 -14.50 4.18 -2.78
C GLN A 231 -14.56 4.43 -1.27
N LEU A 232 -14.52 3.38 -0.47
CA LEU A 232 -14.48 3.47 0.98
C LEU A 232 -13.26 4.27 1.46
N GLN A 233 -12.08 3.98 0.90
CA GLN A 233 -10.86 4.74 1.20
C GLN A 233 -10.99 6.22 0.84
N GLY A 234 -11.51 6.54 -0.34
CA GLY A 234 -11.73 7.93 -0.75
C GLY A 234 -12.63 8.67 0.22
N ARG A 235 -13.72 8.03 0.67
CA ARG A 235 -14.61 8.59 1.69
C ARG A 235 -13.92 8.74 3.04
N LEU A 236 -13.10 7.79 3.44
CA LEU A 236 -12.34 7.85 4.68
C LEU A 236 -11.35 9.02 4.70
N PHE A 237 -10.60 9.25 3.60
CA PHE A 237 -9.71 10.40 3.49
C PHE A 237 -10.46 11.72 3.56
N THR A 238 -11.62 11.82 2.89
CA THR A 238 -12.49 13.00 2.99
C THR A 238 -12.97 13.21 4.41
N TYR A 239 -13.39 12.15 5.10
CA TYR A 239 -13.84 12.20 6.48
C TYR A 239 -12.72 12.64 7.44
N LEU A 240 -11.52 12.10 7.30
CA LEU A 240 -10.34 12.52 8.07
C LEU A 240 -10.01 14.00 7.85
N ALA A 241 -10.08 14.49 6.61
CA ALA A 241 -9.84 15.91 6.30
C ALA A 241 -10.89 16.82 6.95
N VAL A 242 -12.16 16.41 6.94
CA VAL A 242 -13.25 17.14 7.63
C VAL A 242 -13.02 17.16 9.13
N LEU A 243 -12.66 16.03 9.75
CA LEU A 243 -12.38 15.97 11.19
C LEU A 243 -11.23 16.90 11.61
N VAL A 244 -10.14 16.91 10.83
CA VAL A 244 -9.03 17.86 11.05
C VAL A 244 -9.51 19.30 10.98
N SER A 245 -10.30 19.63 9.95
CA SER A 245 -10.86 20.98 9.78
C SER A 245 -11.80 21.36 10.92
N MET A 246 -12.63 20.44 11.38
CA MET A 246 -13.55 20.66 12.51
C MET A 246 -12.78 20.88 13.81
N GLN A 247 -11.74 20.11 14.07
CA GLN A 247 -10.89 20.27 15.25
C GLN A 247 -10.27 21.66 15.31
N GLU A 248 -9.64 22.09 14.22
CA GLU A 248 -8.99 23.41 14.15
C GLU A 248 -9.99 24.57 14.27
N ARG A 249 -11.11 24.49 13.54
CA ARG A 249 -12.16 25.51 13.60
C ARG A 249 -12.84 25.56 14.96
N GLY A 250 -13.13 24.41 15.57
CA GLY A 250 -13.71 24.34 16.92
C GLY A 250 -12.79 24.96 17.97
N ARG A 251 -11.48 24.72 17.85
CA ARG A 251 -10.46 25.33 18.72
C ARG A 251 -10.43 26.85 18.57
N LEU A 252 -10.38 27.34 17.33
CA LEU A 252 -10.38 28.78 17.05
C LEU A 252 -11.66 29.48 17.54
N LEU A 253 -12.82 28.85 17.34
CA LEU A 253 -14.11 29.41 17.77
C LEU A 253 -14.21 29.49 19.29
N ARG A 254 -13.76 28.48 20.01
CA ARG A 254 -13.70 28.50 21.48
C ARG A 254 -12.85 29.64 22.03
N PHE A 255 -11.71 29.89 21.37
CA PHE A 255 -10.78 30.92 21.81
C PHE A 255 -11.27 32.34 21.46
N ARG A 256 -11.87 32.53 20.28
CA ARG A 256 -12.26 33.85 19.76
C ARG A 256 -13.67 34.29 20.16
N ASP A 257 -14.61 33.36 20.25
CA ASP A 257 -16.03 33.65 20.52
C ASP A 257 -16.69 32.52 21.33
N PRO A 258 -16.46 32.50 22.66
CA PRO A 258 -17.00 31.46 23.55
C PRO A 258 -18.55 31.41 23.56
N ALA A 259 -19.22 32.54 23.33
CA ALA A 259 -20.68 32.60 23.33
C ALA A 259 -21.28 31.85 22.14
N ARG A 260 -20.72 32.05 20.93
CA ARG A 260 -21.12 31.32 19.74
C ARG A 260 -20.75 29.83 19.83
N TRP A 261 -19.62 29.52 20.47
CA TRP A 261 -19.27 28.14 20.74
C TRP A 261 -20.33 27.43 21.58
N GLN A 262 -20.81 28.04 22.67
CA GLN A 262 -21.85 27.46 23.51
C GLN A 262 -23.18 27.24 22.76
N ALA A 263 -23.53 28.12 21.82
CA ALA A 263 -24.72 27.95 20.99
C ALA A 263 -24.64 26.74 20.05
N ILE A 264 -23.46 26.38 19.52
CA ILE A 264 -23.25 25.28 18.57
C ILE A 264 -22.99 23.97 19.28
N ARG A 265 -22.49 23.98 20.50
CA ARG A 265 -22.13 22.79 21.28
C ARG A 265 -23.22 21.69 21.31
N PRO A 266 -24.53 21.96 21.46
CA PRO A 266 -25.54 20.91 21.45
C PRO A 266 -25.59 20.10 20.16
N VAL A 267 -25.27 20.69 19.00
CA VAL A 267 -25.19 19.99 17.70
C VAL A 267 -24.03 19.02 17.71
N PHE A 268 -22.86 19.45 18.19
CA PHE A 268 -21.68 18.59 18.29
C PHE A 268 -21.94 17.40 19.22
N GLU A 269 -22.60 17.63 20.37
CA GLU A 269 -22.93 16.55 21.29
C GLU A 269 -23.99 15.58 20.73
N ALA A 270 -24.93 16.07 19.90
CA ALA A 270 -25.90 15.20 19.24
C ALA A 270 -25.23 14.32 18.19
N VAL A 271 -24.34 14.88 17.36
CA VAL A 271 -23.59 14.13 16.37
C VAL A 271 -22.64 13.12 17.05
N ALA A 272 -21.99 13.51 18.16
CA ALA A 272 -21.15 12.60 18.94
C ALA A 272 -21.92 11.38 19.45
N ARG A 273 -23.14 11.59 19.96
CA ARG A 273 -24.02 10.49 20.43
C ARG A 273 -24.40 9.53 19.32
N ILE A 274 -24.69 10.02 18.12
CA ILE A 274 -25.00 9.17 16.96
C ILE A 274 -23.77 8.36 16.55
N THR A 275 -22.62 9.01 16.47
CA THR A 275 -21.35 8.33 16.12
C THR A 275 -20.98 7.26 17.15
N ASP A 276 -21.18 7.52 18.43
CA ASP A 276 -20.87 6.59 19.53
C ASP A 276 -21.82 5.37 19.52
N ARG A 277 -23.11 5.58 19.24
CA ARG A 277 -24.08 4.48 19.08
C ARG A 277 -23.76 3.61 17.88
N SER A 278 -23.40 4.20 16.74
CA SER A 278 -23.03 3.43 15.54
C SER A 278 -21.77 2.55 15.74
N LEU A 279 -20.95 2.86 16.75
CA LEU A 279 -19.81 2.02 17.15
C LEU A 279 -20.19 0.85 18.06
N GLY A 280 -21.32 0.99 18.79
CA GLY A 280 -21.75 0.00 19.81
C GLY A 280 -22.91 -0.89 19.41
N SER A 281 -23.61 -0.62 18.30
CA SER A 281 -24.78 -1.37 17.87
C SER A 281 -24.51 -2.17 16.60
N ASP A 282 -24.79 -3.46 16.66
CA ASP A 282 -24.81 -4.39 15.50
C ASP A 282 -26.07 -4.17 14.60
N GLN A 283 -26.88 -3.15 14.90
CA GLN A 283 -28.11 -2.84 14.14
C GLN A 283 -28.07 -1.43 13.55
N PRO A 284 -28.30 -1.29 12.22
CA PRO A 284 -28.31 0.00 11.51
C PRO A 284 -29.66 0.73 11.62
N ASP A 285 -30.34 0.66 12.76
CA ASP A 285 -31.70 1.22 12.90
C ASP A 285 -31.70 2.45 13.79
N ASP A 286 -31.30 3.60 13.20
CA ASP A 286 -31.37 4.89 13.89
C ASP A 286 -31.83 6.04 12.97
N ASP A 287 -32.85 5.79 12.13
CA ASP A 287 -33.52 6.84 11.36
C ASP A 287 -34.05 7.96 12.27
N GLU A 288 -34.44 7.62 13.53
CA GLU A 288 -34.95 8.57 14.50
C GLU A 288 -33.88 9.49 15.08
N SER A 289 -32.67 8.94 15.35
CA SER A 289 -31.55 9.74 15.88
C SER A 289 -30.90 10.59 14.78
N ILE A 290 -30.84 10.08 13.55
CA ILE A 290 -30.41 10.84 12.37
C ILE A 290 -31.42 11.94 12.07
N GLY A 291 -32.72 11.67 12.15
CA GLY A 291 -33.80 12.63 12.00
C GLY A 291 -33.78 13.71 13.07
N ALA A 292 -33.43 13.39 14.32
CA ALA A 292 -33.29 14.34 15.41
C ALA A 292 -32.08 15.26 15.22
N ALA A 293 -30.93 14.70 14.77
CA ALA A 293 -29.75 15.51 14.46
C ALA A 293 -29.98 16.41 13.26
N ARG A 294 -30.68 15.94 12.23
CA ARG A 294 -31.05 16.75 11.07
C ARG A 294 -31.94 17.93 11.45
N ARG A 295 -32.98 17.71 12.30
CA ARG A 295 -33.83 18.77 12.84
C ARG A 295 -33.02 19.79 13.64
N LEU A 296 -32.06 19.36 14.45
CA LEU A 296 -31.17 20.25 15.20
C LEU A 296 -30.29 21.09 14.26
N ILE A 297 -29.73 20.51 13.23
CA ILE A 297 -28.94 21.21 12.21
C ILE A 297 -29.80 22.23 11.46
N ASP A 298 -31.00 21.86 11.05
CA ASP A 298 -31.95 22.75 10.35
C ASP A 298 -32.39 23.94 11.25
N THR A 299 -32.58 23.69 12.54
CA THR A 299 -32.90 24.75 13.51
C THR A 299 -31.75 25.75 13.73
N MET A 300 -30.50 25.28 13.54
CA MET A 300 -29.29 26.09 13.71
C MET A 300 -28.72 26.63 12.38
N GLN A 301 -29.35 26.33 11.26
CA GLN A 301 -28.92 26.79 9.94
C GLN A 301 -28.72 28.32 9.85
N PRO A 302 -29.60 29.19 10.40
CA PRO A 302 -29.36 30.63 10.39
C PRO A 302 -28.08 31.04 11.13
N THR A 303 -27.78 30.40 12.27
CA THR A 303 -26.54 30.67 13.03
C THR A 303 -25.28 30.21 12.27
N LEU A 304 -25.37 29.10 11.54
CA LEU A 304 -24.28 28.60 10.70
C LEU A 304 -24.05 29.47 9.46
N GLU A 305 -25.13 30.02 8.88
CA GLU A 305 -25.07 30.95 7.75
C GLU A 305 -24.43 32.31 8.19
N GLU A 306 -24.77 32.85 9.36
CA GLU A 306 -24.12 34.03 9.93
C GLU A 306 -22.62 33.81 10.18
N LEU A 307 -22.23 32.63 10.68
CA LEU A 307 -20.82 32.25 10.85
C LEU A 307 -20.07 32.23 9.53
N ARG A 308 -20.68 31.68 8.48
CA ARG A 308 -20.14 31.66 7.14
C ARG A 308 -19.95 33.06 6.56
N GLN A 309 -20.92 33.92 6.71
CA GLN A 309 -20.86 35.31 6.24
C GLN A 309 -19.79 36.11 6.99
N SER A 310 -19.68 35.95 8.31
CA SER A 310 -18.66 36.62 9.10
C SER A 310 -17.23 36.17 8.75
N GLN A 311 -17.03 34.91 8.43
CA GLN A 311 -15.74 34.40 7.94
C GLN A 311 -15.38 34.95 6.56
N THR A 312 -16.36 35.03 5.65
CA THR A 312 -16.15 35.60 4.31
C THR A 312 -15.79 37.06 4.39
N ALA A 313 -16.50 37.85 5.25
CA ALA A 313 -16.21 39.25 5.48
C ALA A 313 -14.81 39.47 6.13
N MET A 314 -14.35 38.54 6.94
CA MET A 314 -13.01 38.59 7.55
C MET A 314 -11.88 38.29 6.54
N ILE A 315 -12.08 37.33 5.65
CA ILE A 315 -11.12 37.02 4.57
C ILE A 315 -11.01 38.21 3.61
N VAL A 316 -12.12 38.83 3.26
CA VAL A 316 -12.15 40.03 2.38
C VAL A 316 -11.50 41.26 3.04
N ARG A 317 -11.40 41.33 4.38
CA ARG A 317 -10.70 42.41 5.09
C ARG A 317 -9.19 42.17 5.22
N ILE A 318 -8.71 40.94 4.99
CA ILE A 318 -7.29 40.57 5.11
C ILE A 318 -6.60 40.57 3.75
N LEU A 319 -7.38 40.48 2.67
CA LEU A 319 -6.93 40.65 1.28
C LEU A 319 -7.00 42.13 0.86
#